data_a93f3655a01f28fb2c09f900e6418874
#
_entry.id   a93f3655a01f28fb2c09f900e6418874
#
_cell.length_a   1.000
_cell.length_b   1.000
_cell.length_c   1.000
_cell.angle_alpha   90.00
_cell.angle_beta   90.00
_cell.angle_gamma   90.00
#
_symmetry.space_group_name_H-M   'P 1'
#
loop_
_entity.id
_entity.type
_entity.pdbx_description
1 polymer ?
#
loop_
_entity_poly.entity_id
_entity_poly.type
_entity_poly.pdbx_seq_one_letter_code
_entity_poly.pdbx_strand_id
1 'polypeptide(L)'
;MLNYFNPSNTLKVINKLQKFIFALFIAVLILGLFEALVLSPEDYKQSHSVRIMYVHVPAAWISLGIFSVISILSFGILIFKNKNFILISKSLAPSGFVFNIIALVTGSIWGKPTWGTCCLLYTSDAADDPTCV
;
A
#
# COMPACT_ATOMS: atom_id res chain seq x y z
N MET A 1 2.35 -25.62 31.80
CA MET A 1 1.82 -25.02 30.52
C MET A 1 1.77 -23.49 30.51
N LEU A 2 2.18 -22.77 31.54
CA LEU A 2 2.04 -21.29 31.65
C LEU A 2 3.31 -20.49 31.30
N ASN A 3 4.39 -21.13 30.85
CA ASN A 3 5.63 -20.41 30.49
C ASN A 3 5.61 -19.71 29.14
N TYR A 4 4.60 -19.94 28.31
CA TYR A 4 4.44 -19.25 27.02
C TYR A 4 3.94 -17.80 27.15
N PHE A 5 3.35 -17.44 28.29
CA PHE A 5 2.84 -16.08 28.53
C PHE A 5 3.81 -15.18 29.30
N ASN A 6 5.06 -15.58 29.48
CA ASN A 6 6.04 -14.67 30.05
C ASN A 6 6.40 -13.58 29.01
N PRO A 7 6.07 -12.31 29.25
CA PRO A 7 6.23 -11.24 28.26
C PRO A 7 7.68 -11.10 27.76
N SER A 8 8.67 -11.39 28.57
CA SER A 8 10.07 -11.32 28.18
C SER A 8 10.47 -12.41 27.16
N ASN A 9 9.94 -13.63 27.28
CA ASN A 9 10.20 -14.70 26.33
C ASN A 9 9.43 -14.50 25.02
N THR A 10 8.20 -14.05 25.12
CA THR A 10 7.37 -13.69 23.95
C THR A 10 8.03 -12.59 23.12
N LEU A 11 8.56 -11.54 23.77
CA LEU A 11 9.27 -10.47 23.07
C LEU A 11 10.55 -10.95 22.36
N LYS A 12 11.30 -11.87 22.96
CA LYS A 12 12.51 -12.45 22.32
C LYS A 12 12.15 -13.25 21.07
N VAL A 13 11.09 -14.05 21.14
CA VAL A 13 10.61 -14.85 20.00
C VAL A 13 10.09 -13.92 18.89
N ILE A 14 9.28 -12.91 19.25
CA ILE A 14 8.77 -11.92 18.29
C ILE A 14 9.93 -11.19 17.62
N ASN A 15 10.93 -10.72 18.35
CA ASN A 15 12.07 -9.99 17.78
C ASN A 15 12.91 -10.86 16.83
N LYS A 16 13.08 -12.15 17.15
CA LYS A 16 13.78 -13.09 16.26
C LYS A 16 12.98 -13.38 15.00
N LEU A 17 11.68 -13.63 15.16
CA LEU A 17 10.76 -13.90 14.06
C LEU A 17 10.61 -12.68 13.15
N GLN A 18 10.52 -11.49 13.72
CA GLN A 18 10.42 -10.23 12.97
C GLN A 18 11.62 -10.02 12.05
N LYS A 19 12.85 -10.27 12.53
CA LYS A 19 14.05 -10.15 11.69
C LYS A 19 14.04 -11.12 10.51
N PHE A 20 13.62 -12.37 10.74
CA PHE A 20 13.50 -13.36 9.69
C PHE A 20 12.43 -13.00 8.66
N ILE A 21 11.24 -12.61 9.13
CA ILE A 21 10.14 -12.16 8.26
C ILE A 21 10.54 -10.92 7.47
N PHE A 22 11.25 -9.98 8.09
CA PHE A 22 11.73 -8.79 7.40
C PHE A 22 12.74 -9.12 6.30
N ALA A 23 13.69 -9.99 6.56
CA ALA A 23 14.65 -10.44 5.54
C ALA A 23 13.96 -11.16 4.38
N LEU A 24 13.00 -12.04 4.69
CA LEU A 24 12.20 -12.73 3.67
C LEU A 24 11.36 -11.72 2.86
N PHE A 25 10.74 -10.76 3.52
CA PHE A 25 9.98 -9.69 2.87
C PHE A 25 10.84 -8.90 1.87
N ILE A 26 12.05 -8.49 2.28
CA ILE A 26 12.97 -7.75 1.40
C ILE A 26 13.38 -8.60 0.20
N ALA A 27 13.70 -9.89 0.41
CA ALA A 27 14.06 -10.80 -0.68
C ALA A 27 12.92 -10.95 -1.70
N VAL A 28 11.70 -11.21 -1.23
CA VAL A 28 10.51 -11.35 -2.09
C VAL A 28 10.17 -10.03 -2.78
N LEU A 29 10.32 -8.89 -2.09
CA LEU A 29 10.09 -7.57 -2.66
C LEU A 29 11.05 -7.28 -3.82
N ILE A 30 12.34 -7.54 -3.64
CA ILE A 30 13.36 -7.33 -4.69
C ILE A 30 13.06 -8.21 -5.90
N LEU A 31 12.80 -9.50 -5.67
CA LEU A 31 12.47 -10.45 -6.75
C LEU A 31 11.19 -10.03 -7.48
N GLY A 32 10.14 -9.69 -6.75
CA GLY A 32 8.87 -9.27 -7.34
C GLY A 32 8.97 -7.96 -8.12
N LEU A 33 9.74 -6.98 -7.63
CA LEU A 33 10.00 -5.75 -8.38
C LEU A 33 10.85 -6.01 -9.62
N PHE A 34 11.83 -6.89 -9.55
CA PHE A 34 12.63 -7.26 -10.69
C PHE A 34 11.80 -7.95 -11.79
N GLU A 35 10.95 -8.91 -11.40
CA GLU A 35 10.01 -9.53 -12.35
C GLU A 35 9.05 -8.50 -12.94
N ALA A 36 8.42 -7.68 -12.12
CA ALA A 36 7.41 -6.73 -12.54
C ALA A 36 7.95 -5.65 -13.48
N LEU A 37 9.14 -5.10 -13.18
CA LEU A 37 9.68 -3.96 -13.91
C LEU A 37 10.61 -4.32 -15.05
N VAL A 38 11.28 -5.47 -14.97
CA VAL A 38 12.31 -5.86 -15.96
C VAL A 38 11.82 -7.00 -16.86
N LEU A 39 11.31 -8.09 -16.29
CA LEU A 39 10.96 -9.30 -17.03
C LEU A 39 9.54 -9.29 -17.60
N SER A 40 8.66 -8.46 -17.09
CA SER A 40 7.27 -8.40 -17.55
C SER A 40 7.20 -8.05 -19.04
N PRO A 41 6.45 -8.81 -19.84
CA PRO A 41 6.23 -8.50 -21.26
C PRO A 41 5.46 -7.19 -21.41
N GLU A 42 5.62 -6.60 -22.59
CA GLU A 42 4.87 -5.41 -22.98
C GLU A 42 3.41 -5.77 -23.28
N ASP A 43 2.49 -4.91 -22.85
CA ASP A 43 1.09 -5.03 -23.26
C ASP A 43 0.88 -4.41 -24.65
N TYR A 44 0.03 -5.05 -25.43
CA TYR A 44 -0.24 -4.61 -26.79
C TYR A 44 -0.96 -3.25 -26.87
N LYS A 45 -1.69 -2.85 -25.83
CA LYS A 45 -2.38 -1.54 -25.76
C LYS A 45 -1.61 -0.48 -24.97
N GLN A 46 -0.94 -0.88 -23.90
CA GLN A 46 -0.31 0.03 -22.95
C GLN A 46 1.21 0.08 -23.07
N SER A 47 1.79 -0.76 -23.93
CA SER A 47 3.24 -0.88 -24.12
C SER A 47 3.96 -1.07 -22.77
N HIS A 48 5.03 -0.33 -22.52
CA HIS A 48 5.80 -0.40 -21.26
C HIS A 48 5.05 0.15 -20.03
N SER A 49 4.01 0.94 -20.24
CA SER A 49 3.28 1.58 -19.12
C SER A 49 2.57 0.58 -18.20
N VAL A 50 2.26 -0.63 -18.71
CA VAL A 50 1.67 -1.70 -17.90
C VAL A 50 2.53 -2.08 -16.69
N ARG A 51 3.86 -1.93 -16.79
CA ARG A 51 4.78 -2.26 -15.70
C ARG A 51 4.54 -1.43 -14.44
N ILE A 52 4.11 -0.17 -14.60
CA ILE A 52 3.79 0.72 -13.47
C ILE A 52 2.56 0.19 -12.72
N MET A 53 1.61 -0.42 -13.42
CA MET A 53 0.40 -0.99 -12.84
C MET A 53 0.71 -2.11 -11.82
N TYR A 54 1.77 -2.89 -12.04
CA TYR A 54 2.17 -3.95 -11.08
C TYR A 54 2.63 -3.40 -9.73
N VAL A 55 3.07 -2.16 -9.67
CA VAL A 55 3.39 -1.47 -8.41
C VAL A 55 2.18 -0.69 -7.89
N HIS A 56 1.46 -0.01 -8.79
CA HIS A 56 0.31 0.82 -8.45
C HIS A 56 -0.82 0.02 -7.79
N VAL A 57 -1.25 -1.06 -8.41
CA VAL A 57 -2.41 -1.83 -7.94
C VAL A 57 -2.20 -2.41 -6.54
N PRO A 58 -1.09 -3.13 -6.24
CA PRO A 58 -0.85 -3.60 -4.88
C PRO A 58 -0.74 -2.47 -3.86
N ALA A 59 -0.07 -1.37 -4.20
CA ALA A 59 0.05 -0.22 -3.30
C ALA A 59 -1.32 0.40 -2.98
N ALA A 60 -2.18 0.56 -3.98
CA ALA A 60 -3.54 1.06 -3.80
C ALA A 60 -4.38 0.13 -2.91
N TRP A 61 -4.34 -1.19 -3.14
CA TRP A 61 -5.05 -2.17 -2.32
C TRP A 61 -4.59 -2.17 -0.87
N ILE A 62 -3.28 -2.13 -0.63
CA ILE A 62 -2.72 -2.07 0.73
C ILE A 62 -3.14 -0.77 1.41
N SER A 63 -3.05 0.36 0.71
CA SER A 63 -3.48 1.65 1.25
C SER A 63 -4.96 1.64 1.65
N LEU A 64 -5.85 1.22 0.74
CA LEU A 64 -7.28 1.09 1.01
C LEU A 64 -7.57 0.14 2.18
N GLY A 65 -6.88 -1.00 2.25
CA GLY A 65 -7.01 -1.96 3.34
C GLY A 65 -6.64 -1.35 4.70
N ILE A 66 -5.50 -0.66 4.76
CA ILE A 66 -5.05 -0.01 5.99
C ILE A 66 -6.03 1.08 6.43
N PHE A 67 -6.47 1.95 5.54
CA PHE A 67 -7.43 3.01 5.89
C PHE A 67 -8.79 2.45 6.27
N SER A 68 -9.24 1.35 5.65
CA SER A 68 -10.45 0.65 6.06
C SER A 68 -10.35 0.11 7.49
N VAL A 69 -9.21 -0.51 7.84
CA VAL A 69 -8.96 -0.99 9.21
C VAL A 69 -8.92 0.18 10.20
N ILE A 70 -8.23 1.26 9.88
CA ILE A 70 -8.19 2.47 10.72
C ILE A 70 -9.59 3.03 10.91
N SER A 71 -10.42 3.06 9.87
CA SER A 71 -11.81 3.53 9.96
C SER A 71 -12.64 2.69 10.92
N ILE A 72 -12.55 1.36 10.80
CA ILE A 72 -13.25 0.42 11.70
C ILE A 72 -12.78 0.59 13.15
N LEU A 73 -11.46 0.69 13.35
CA LEU A 73 -10.89 0.91 14.68
C LEU A 73 -11.32 2.26 15.26
N SER A 74 -11.38 3.31 14.45
CA SER A 74 -11.83 4.65 14.87
C SER A 74 -13.29 4.62 15.31
N PHE A 75 -14.14 3.89 14.60
CA PHE A 75 -15.52 3.65 15.01
C PHE A 75 -15.60 2.87 16.33
N GLY A 76 -14.75 1.84 16.47
CA GLY A 76 -14.61 1.09 17.72
C GLY A 76 -14.12 1.95 18.90
N ILE A 77 -13.23 2.91 18.66
CA ILE A 77 -12.78 3.86 19.69
C ILE A 77 -13.94 4.73 20.18
N LEU A 78 -14.79 5.18 19.26
CA LEU A 78 -15.93 6.03 19.59
C LEU A 78 -16.92 5.28 20.48
N ILE A 79 -17.18 3.99 20.22
CA ILE A 79 -18.14 3.18 20.99
C ILE A 79 -17.54 2.65 22.29
N PHE A 80 -16.37 2.00 22.21
CA PHE A 80 -15.79 1.23 23.32
C PHE A 80 -14.78 2.03 24.16
N LYS A 81 -14.31 3.17 23.68
CA LYS A 81 -13.28 4.02 24.32
C LYS A 81 -12.01 3.25 24.72
N ASN A 82 -11.64 2.20 23.94
CA ASN A 82 -10.53 1.33 24.26
C ASN A 82 -9.21 1.91 23.75
N LYS A 83 -8.25 2.12 24.66
CA LYS A 83 -6.92 2.68 24.33
C LYS A 83 -6.11 1.83 23.37
N ASN A 84 -6.32 0.51 23.33
CA ASN A 84 -5.60 -0.38 22.42
C ASN A 84 -5.92 -0.09 20.94
N PHE A 85 -7.17 0.27 20.63
CA PHE A 85 -7.56 0.65 19.27
C PHE A 85 -6.85 1.92 18.81
N ILE A 86 -6.64 2.88 19.71
CA ILE A 86 -5.88 4.10 19.43
C ILE A 86 -4.43 3.77 19.09
N LEU A 87 -3.79 2.91 19.87
CA LEU A 87 -2.39 2.50 19.62
C LEU A 87 -2.24 1.79 18.28
N ILE A 88 -3.14 0.88 17.95
CA ILE A 88 -3.11 0.14 16.67
C ILE A 88 -3.32 1.11 15.51
N SER A 89 -4.32 1.99 15.56
CA SER A 89 -4.59 2.98 14.51
C SER A 89 -3.40 3.91 14.29
N LYS A 90 -2.78 4.38 15.38
CA LYS A 90 -1.59 5.23 15.32
C LYS A 90 -0.39 4.52 14.70
N SER A 91 -0.23 3.22 14.93
CA SER A 91 0.85 2.42 14.36
C SER A 91 0.64 2.11 12.87
N LEU A 92 -0.60 1.99 12.42
CA LEU A 92 -0.93 1.71 11.02
C LEU A 92 -0.89 2.96 10.13
N ALA A 93 -1.19 4.13 10.68
CA ALA A 93 -1.32 5.35 9.90
C ALA A 93 -0.08 5.72 9.05
N PRO A 94 1.17 5.64 9.54
CA PRO A 94 2.34 5.94 8.72
C PRO A 94 2.49 5.00 7.52
N SER A 95 2.21 3.70 7.71
CA SER A 95 2.27 2.72 6.63
C SER A 95 1.21 3.00 5.58
N GLY A 96 -0.03 3.27 5.99
CA GLY A 96 -1.11 3.65 5.07
C GLY A 96 -0.77 4.90 4.26
N PHE A 97 -0.16 5.89 4.90
CA PHE A 97 0.27 7.13 4.24
C PHE A 97 1.34 6.88 3.17
N VAL A 98 2.36 6.07 3.47
CA VAL A 98 3.42 5.73 2.50
C VAL A 98 2.84 5.01 1.29
N PHE A 99 2.02 3.98 1.49
CA PHE A 99 1.39 3.26 0.38
C PHE A 99 0.43 4.15 -0.43
N ASN A 100 -0.24 5.09 0.22
CA ASN A 100 -1.08 6.06 -0.46
C ASN A 100 -0.26 6.99 -1.39
N ILE A 101 0.88 7.50 -0.91
CA ILE A 101 1.79 8.31 -1.75
C ILE A 101 2.28 7.49 -2.94
N ILE A 102 2.72 6.25 -2.72
CA ILE A 102 3.17 5.37 -3.82
C ILE A 102 2.04 5.17 -4.84
N ALA A 103 0.83 4.88 -4.38
CA ALA A 103 -0.32 4.71 -5.25
C ALA A 103 -0.64 5.99 -6.04
N LEU A 104 -0.62 7.16 -5.41
CA LEU A 104 -0.88 8.44 -6.06
C LEU A 104 0.18 8.76 -7.13
N VAL A 105 1.45 8.63 -6.80
CA VAL A 105 2.55 8.91 -7.73
C VAL A 105 2.53 7.94 -8.91
N THR A 106 2.46 6.66 -8.64
CA THR A 106 2.44 5.64 -9.72
C THR A 106 1.18 5.72 -10.57
N GLY A 107 0.03 6.03 -9.97
CA GLY A 107 -1.22 6.24 -10.69
C GLY A 107 -1.17 7.45 -11.61
N SER A 108 -0.58 8.56 -11.17
CA SER A 108 -0.40 9.75 -12.01
C SER A 108 0.51 9.48 -13.21
N ILE A 109 1.61 8.74 -13.00
CA ILE A 109 2.55 8.40 -14.07
C ILE A 109 1.90 7.43 -15.06
N TRP A 110 1.18 6.43 -14.56
CA TRP A 110 0.48 5.45 -15.42
C TRP A 110 -0.72 6.05 -16.14
N GLY A 111 -1.45 6.96 -15.50
CA GLY A 111 -2.64 7.59 -16.06
C GLY A 111 -2.36 8.45 -17.29
N LYS A 112 -1.20 9.11 -17.34
CA LYS A 112 -0.83 10.00 -18.44
C LYS A 112 -0.79 9.31 -19.81
N PRO A 113 -0.08 8.18 -20.01
CA PRO A 113 -0.07 7.49 -21.30
C PRO A 113 -1.37 6.72 -21.58
N THR A 114 -2.15 6.38 -20.57
CA THR A 114 -3.36 5.54 -20.72
C THR A 114 -4.59 6.38 -21.04
N TRP A 115 -4.75 7.54 -20.40
CA TRP A 115 -5.93 8.41 -20.53
C TRP A 115 -5.61 9.84 -20.96
N GLY A 116 -4.35 10.17 -21.25
CA GLY A 116 -3.93 11.51 -21.66
C GLY A 116 -3.85 12.51 -20.52
N THR A 117 -4.16 12.14 -19.28
CA THR A 117 -4.16 13.04 -18.12
C THR A 117 -3.47 12.43 -16.90
N CYS A 118 -2.70 13.26 -16.19
CA CYS A 118 -2.12 12.91 -14.90
C CYS A 118 -2.93 13.46 -13.70
N CYS A 119 -4.08 14.09 -13.97
CA CYS A 119 -4.87 14.70 -12.91
C CYS A 119 -5.73 13.64 -12.19
N LEU A 120 -5.47 13.45 -10.90
CA LEU A 120 -6.20 12.51 -10.05
C LEU A 120 -7.60 13.01 -9.66
N LEU A 121 -7.87 14.28 -9.86
CA LEU A 121 -9.15 14.95 -9.59
C LEU A 121 -9.98 15.09 -10.86
N TYR A 122 -9.70 14.26 -11.87
CA TYR A 122 -10.45 14.32 -13.11
C TYR A 122 -11.89 13.90 -12.87
N THR A 123 -12.77 14.87 -12.83
CA THR A 123 -14.21 14.67 -12.93
C THR A 123 -14.59 14.60 -14.41
N SER A 124 -15.68 13.95 -14.72
CA SER A 124 -16.18 13.73 -16.07
C SER A 124 -16.35 15.02 -16.93
N ASP A 125 -16.28 16.18 -16.29
CA ASP A 125 -16.42 17.49 -16.94
C ASP A 125 -15.14 17.97 -17.63
N ALA A 126 -14.01 17.31 -17.38
CA ALA A 126 -12.74 17.70 -17.97
C ALA A 126 -12.51 17.11 -19.38
N ALA A 127 -13.44 16.33 -19.91
CA ALA A 127 -13.38 15.85 -21.30
C ALA A 127 -13.36 16.99 -22.32
N ASP A 128 -13.83 18.18 -21.92
CA ASP A 128 -13.92 19.38 -22.76
C ASP A 128 -12.79 20.41 -22.47
N ASP A 129 -11.82 20.08 -21.57
CA ASP A 129 -10.72 20.99 -21.27
C ASP A 129 -9.55 20.81 -22.26
N PRO A 130 -9.32 21.75 -23.19
CA PRO A 130 -8.25 21.65 -24.18
C PRO A 130 -6.84 21.80 -23.58
N THR A 131 -6.70 22.09 -22.27
CA THR A 131 -5.41 22.25 -21.60
C THR A 131 -4.79 20.93 -21.14
N CYS A 132 -5.50 19.81 -21.26
CA CYS A 132 -5.05 18.46 -20.91
C CYS A 132 -4.54 17.65 -22.12
N VAL A 133 -4.29 18.28 -23.25
CA VAL A 133 -3.68 17.64 -24.44
C VAL A 133 -2.16 17.66 -24.35
#